data_80fdf7fdd599646caebfe3ab1c36907f
#
_entry.id   80fdf7fdd599646caebfe3ab1c36907f
#
_cell.length_a   1.000
_cell.length_b   1.000
_cell.length_c   1.000
_cell.angle_alpha   90.00
_cell.angle_beta   90.00
_cell.angle_gamma   90.00
#
_symmetry.space_group_name_H-M   'P 1'
#
loop_
_entity.id
_entity.type
_entity.pdbx_description
1 polymer ?
#
loop_
_entity_poly.entity_id
_entity_poly.type
_entity_poly.pdbx_seq_one_letter_code
_entity_poly.pdbx_strand_id
1 'polypeptide(L)'
;MSLTLNAEQQMLRDNARQFVRENSPVSLTRKLRDTKDATGISTDLWRQMVELGWAGIVFPEEFGGMGLGFTELGVVLEECGRTLAAQPLVSTVLLAGGAILEGGTAAQKKELLPGICEGEII
;
A
#
# COMPACT_ATOMS: atom_id res chain seq x y z
N MET A 1 6.92 -21.32 6.98
CA MET A 1 7.08 -19.85 7.04
C MET A 1 8.49 -19.54 7.53
N SER A 2 9.21 -18.71 6.82
CA SER A 2 10.56 -18.29 7.23
C SER A 2 10.49 -16.95 7.96
N LEU A 3 11.31 -16.79 9.00
CA LEU A 3 11.49 -15.52 9.71
C LEU A 3 12.49 -14.59 9.01
N THR A 4 13.15 -15.09 7.96
CA THR A 4 14.10 -14.32 7.17
C THR A 4 13.53 -14.03 5.80
N LEU A 5 13.79 -12.83 5.29
CA LEU A 5 13.37 -12.44 3.96
C LEU A 5 14.18 -13.21 2.90
N ASN A 6 13.49 -13.68 1.86
CA ASN A 6 14.15 -14.21 0.67
C ASN A 6 14.73 -13.09 -0.21
N ALA A 7 15.41 -13.45 -1.30
CA ALA A 7 16.06 -12.47 -2.17
C ALA A 7 15.08 -11.46 -2.80
N GLU A 8 13.90 -11.92 -3.22
CA GLU A 8 12.87 -11.06 -3.80
C GLU A 8 12.28 -10.09 -2.79
N GLN A 9 12.01 -10.57 -1.57
CA GLN A 9 11.52 -9.75 -0.48
C GLN A 9 12.57 -8.72 -0.02
N GLN A 10 13.86 -9.08 -0.02
CA GLN A 10 14.94 -8.15 0.25
C GLN A 10 15.03 -7.05 -0.82
N MET A 11 14.89 -7.42 -2.09
CA MET A 11 14.84 -6.46 -3.19
C MET A 11 13.63 -5.51 -3.05
N LEU A 12 12.47 -6.04 -2.73
CA LEU A 12 11.27 -5.23 -2.46
C LEU A 12 11.52 -4.24 -1.32
N ARG A 13 12.11 -4.72 -0.22
CA ARG A 13 12.47 -3.86 0.93
C ARG A 13 13.40 -2.72 0.52
N ASP A 14 14.45 -3.04 -0.22
CA ASP A 14 15.46 -2.05 -0.59
C ASP A 14 14.89 -1.01 -1.56
N ASN A 15 14.04 -1.44 -2.51
CA ASN A 15 13.32 -0.56 -3.41
C ASN A 15 12.31 0.32 -2.66
N ALA A 16 11.55 -0.26 -1.75
CA ALA A 16 10.58 0.47 -0.92
C ALA A 16 11.28 1.52 -0.04
N ARG A 17 12.41 1.15 0.57
CA ARG A 17 13.24 2.06 1.39
C ARG A 17 13.72 3.25 0.58
N GLN A 18 14.26 3.00 -0.59
CA GLN A 18 14.72 4.08 -1.48
C GLN A 18 13.58 4.99 -1.90
N PHE A 19 12.47 4.41 -2.37
CA PHE A 19 11.29 5.15 -2.79
C PHE A 19 10.75 6.06 -1.68
N VAL A 20 10.55 5.51 -0.48
CA VAL A 20 9.99 6.26 0.66
C VAL A 20 10.94 7.38 1.09
N ARG A 21 12.25 7.13 1.11
CA ARG A 21 13.26 8.13 1.45
C ARG A 21 13.22 9.32 0.48
N GLU A 22 13.09 9.04 -0.83
CA GLU A 22 13.13 10.05 -1.87
C GLU A 22 11.79 10.80 -2.03
N ASN A 23 10.66 10.11 -1.86
CA ASN A 23 9.33 10.64 -2.22
C ASN A 23 8.43 10.95 -1.02
N SER A 24 8.73 10.41 0.16
CA SER A 24 7.95 10.62 1.37
C SER A 24 8.81 10.97 2.58
N PRO A 25 9.58 12.06 2.52
CA PRO A 25 10.30 12.53 3.70
C PRO A 25 9.32 12.96 4.80
N VAL A 26 9.75 12.93 6.06
CA VAL A 26 8.92 13.35 7.20
C VAL A 26 8.35 14.76 7.03
N SER A 27 9.07 15.63 6.32
CA SER A 27 8.62 16.98 6.00
C SER A 27 7.30 17.02 5.22
N LEU A 28 7.03 16.03 4.37
CA LEU A 28 5.76 15.92 3.64
C LEU A 28 4.59 15.70 4.61
N THR A 29 4.73 14.77 5.53
CA THR A 29 3.70 14.50 6.55
C THR A 29 3.47 15.69 7.46
N ARG A 30 4.56 16.37 7.87
CA ARG A 30 4.46 17.62 8.65
C ARG A 30 3.74 18.71 7.87
N LYS A 31 4.01 18.86 6.59
CA LYS A 31 3.32 19.82 5.72
C LYS A 31 1.83 19.55 5.65
N LEU A 32 1.42 18.30 5.42
CA LEU A 32 0.00 17.92 5.41
C LEU A 32 -0.71 18.27 6.72
N ARG A 33 -0.06 17.99 7.85
CA ARG A 33 -0.57 18.34 9.19
C ARG A 33 -0.67 19.86 9.36
N ASP A 34 0.38 20.59 9.06
CA ASP A 34 0.48 22.03 9.36
C ASP A 34 -0.44 22.86 8.45
N THR A 35 -0.66 22.42 7.21
CA THR A 35 -1.64 23.04 6.30
C THR A 35 -3.07 22.57 6.54
N LYS A 36 -3.29 21.65 7.49
CA LYS A 36 -4.60 21.04 7.76
C LYS A 36 -5.24 20.48 6.50
N ASP A 37 -4.46 19.71 5.74
CA ASP A 37 -4.93 19.09 4.51
C ASP A 37 -6.22 18.29 4.76
N ALA A 38 -7.23 18.47 3.90
CA ALA A 38 -8.55 17.89 4.09
C ALA A 38 -8.55 16.35 4.03
N THR A 39 -7.63 15.76 3.28
CA THR A 39 -7.52 14.31 3.12
C THR A 39 -6.47 13.69 4.06
N GLY A 40 -5.47 14.48 4.46
CA GLY A 40 -4.34 14.03 5.26
C GLY A 40 -3.35 13.13 4.51
N ILE A 41 -3.52 12.97 3.21
CA ILE A 41 -2.64 12.18 2.34
C ILE A 41 -2.15 13.00 1.16
N SER A 42 -0.98 12.64 0.61
CA SER A 42 -0.50 13.20 -0.66
C SER A 42 -1.04 12.35 -1.81
N THR A 43 -1.88 12.95 -2.66
CA THR A 43 -2.43 12.30 -3.86
C THR A 43 -1.33 11.87 -4.83
N ASP A 44 -0.29 12.69 -4.98
CA ASP A 44 0.84 12.37 -5.84
C ASP A 44 1.65 11.17 -5.31
N LEU A 45 1.90 11.14 -4.02
CA LEU A 45 2.57 10.00 -3.37
C LEU A 45 1.74 8.72 -3.53
N TRP A 46 0.43 8.81 -3.27
CA TRP A 46 -0.47 7.68 -3.42
C TRP A 46 -0.49 7.13 -4.84
N ARG A 47 -0.59 8.00 -5.84
CA ARG A 47 -0.54 7.60 -7.26
C ARG A 47 0.75 6.85 -7.58
N GLN A 48 1.91 7.34 -7.13
CA GLN A 48 3.18 6.66 -7.34
C GLN A 48 3.21 5.28 -6.67
N MET A 49 2.66 5.15 -5.47
CA MET A 49 2.56 3.85 -4.78
C MET A 49 1.64 2.88 -5.52
N VAL A 50 0.54 3.37 -6.10
CA VAL A 50 -0.36 2.58 -6.96
C VAL A 50 0.37 2.10 -8.21
N GLU A 51 1.14 2.95 -8.86
CA GLU A 51 1.95 2.59 -10.04
C GLU A 51 2.98 1.52 -9.73
N LEU A 52 3.51 1.49 -8.51
CA LEU A 52 4.39 0.41 -8.02
C LEU A 52 3.65 -0.89 -7.71
N GLY A 53 2.33 -0.91 -7.77
CA GLY A 53 1.49 -2.06 -7.47
C GLY A 53 1.19 -2.27 -5.99
N TRP A 54 1.56 -1.35 -5.13
CA TRP A 54 1.41 -1.53 -3.68
C TRP A 54 -0.04 -1.56 -3.21
N ALA A 55 -0.95 -0.86 -3.91
CA ALA A 55 -2.38 -0.90 -3.58
C ALA A 55 -3.01 -2.28 -3.84
N GLY A 56 -2.44 -3.05 -4.75
CA GLY A 56 -2.91 -4.40 -5.09
C GLY A 56 -1.97 -5.53 -4.67
N ILE A 57 -1.00 -5.26 -3.80
CA ILE A 57 0.10 -6.18 -3.51
C ILE A 57 -0.38 -7.56 -3.03
N VAL A 58 -1.43 -7.63 -2.22
CA VAL A 58 -1.97 -8.88 -1.65
C VAL A 58 -3.15 -9.45 -2.41
N PHE A 59 -3.70 -8.71 -3.37
CA PHE A 59 -4.90 -9.15 -4.07
C PHE A 59 -4.55 -10.04 -5.27
N PRO A 60 -5.44 -11.03 -5.60
CA PRO A 60 -5.25 -11.89 -6.76
C PRO A 60 -5.15 -11.10 -8.07
N GLU A 61 -4.41 -11.65 -9.03
CA GLU A 61 -4.24 -11.05 -10.36
C GLU A 61 -5.57 -10.87 -11.11
N GLU A 62 -6.55 -11.74 -10.86
CA GLU A 62 -7.89 -11.62 -11.46
C GLU A 62 -8.60 -10.31 -11.11
N PHE A 63 -8.22 -9.66 -10.00
CA PHE A 63 -8.74 -8.35 -9.57
C PHE A 63 -7.77 -7.19 -9.89
N GLY A 64 -6.69 -7.46 -10.60
CA GLY A 64 -5.67 -6.47 -10.92
C GLY A 64 -4.55 -6.37 -9.89
N GLY A 65 -4.48 -7.31 -8.94
CA GLY A 65 -3.45 -7.35 -7.91
C GLY A 65 -2.17 -8.05 -8.35
N MET A 66 -1.18 -8.04 -7.46
CA MET A 66 0.13 -8.67 -7.70
C MET A 66 0.19 -10.13 -7.24
N GLY A 67 -0.80 -10.60 -6.50
CA GLY A 67 -0.85 -11.98 -6.00
C GLY A 67 0.24 -12.34 -4.99
N LEU A 68 0.82 -11.35 -4.32
CA LEU A 68 1.81 -11.55 -3.27
C LEU A 68 1.13 -11.77 -1.90
N GLY A 69 1.92 -11.94 -0.86
CA GLY A 69 1.40 -12.22 0.49
C GLY A 69 1.48 -11.03 1.45
N PHE A 70 0.99 -11.24 2.66
CA PHE A 70 1.06 -10.25 3.73
C PHE A 70 2.49 -9.98 4.21
N THR A 71 3.44 -10.91 4.00
CA THR A 71 4.85 -10.65 4.28
C THR A 71 5.38 -9.52 3.42
N GLU A 72 5.07 -9.53 2.12
CA GLU A 72 5.47 -8.48 1.18
C GLU A 72 4.81 -7.14 1.51
N LEU A 73 3.51 -7.15 1.84
CA LEU A 73 2.85 -5.93 2.33
C LEU A 73 3.50 -5.41 3.61
N GLY A 74 3.81 -6.29 4.55
CA GLY A 74 4.50 -5.94 5.79
C GLY A 74 5.86 -5.27 5.55
N VAL A 75 6.63 -5.78 4.59
CA VAL A 75 7.92 -5.19 4.18
C VAL A 75 7.73 -3.75 3.71
N VAL A 76 6.74 -3.50 2.85
CA VAL A 76 6.43 -2.15 2.36
C VAL A 76 5.97 -1.23 3.50
N LEU A 77 5.07 -1.72 4.35
CA LEU A 77 4.55 -0.95 5.48
C LEU A 77 5.64 -0.58 6.49
N GLU A 78 6.59 -1.48 6.76
CA GLU A 78 7.73 -1.19 7.63
C GLU A 78 8.57 -0.03 7.10
N GLU A 79 8.85 -0.02 5.80
CA GLU A 79 9.62 1.06 5.19
C GLU A 79 8.82 2.38 5.16
N CYS A 80 7.51 2.33 4.92
CA CYS A 80 6.63 3.50 5.04
C CYS A 80 6.64 4.07 6.48
N GLY A 81 6.70 3.22 7.48
CA GLY A 81 6.77 3.63 8.89
C GLY A 81 8.03 4.41 9.24
N ARG A 82 9.14 4.19 8.55
CA ARG A 82 10.42 4.88 8.81
C ARG A 82 10.34 6.39 8.60
N THR A 83 9.51 6.84 7.69
CA THR A 83 9.33 8.27 7.38
C THR A 83 7.94 8.78 7.77
N LEU A 84 7.14 7.97 8.47
CA LEU A 84 5.75 8.29 8.83
C LEU A 84 4.92 8.65 7.58
N ALA A 85 5.09 7.88 6.51
CA ALA A 85 4.44 8.15 5.22
C ALA A 85 2.92 8.18 5.38
N ALA A 86 2.31 9.32 5.04
CA ALA A 86 0.87 9.52 5.10
C ALA A 86 0.21 8.95 3.85
N GLN A 87 -0.25 7.71 3.95
CA GLN A 87 -0.84 6.95 2.85
C GLN A 87 -1.85 5.92 3.39
N PRO A 88 -2.85 5.51 2.60
CA PRO A 88 -3.94 4.66 3.07
C PRO A 88 -3.68 3.15 2.95
N LEU A 89 -2.43 2.66 2.91
CA LEU A 89 -2.14 1.23 2.74
C LEU A 89 -2.70 0.39 3.89
N VAL A 90 -2.58 0.84 5.13
CA VAL A 90 -3.10 0.09 6.29
C VAL A 90 -4.62 0.06 6.26
N SER A 91 -5.27 1.22 6.14
CA SER A 91 -6.73 1.31 6.19
C SER A 91 -7.41 0.67 4.98
N THR A 92 -6.92 0.94 3.79
CA THR A 92 -7.55 0.52 2.55
C THR A 92 -7.11 -0.88 2.12
N VAL A 93 -5.80 -1.15 2.07
CA VAL A 93 -5.31 -2.43 1.54
C VAL A 93 -5.35 -3.51 2.61
N LEU A 94 -4.75 -3.27 3.77
CA LEU A 94 -4.66 -4.30 4.82
C LEU A 94 -6.03 -4.57 5.46
N LEU A 95 -6.71 -3.54 5.96
CA LEU A 95 -7.93 -3.71 6.73
C LEU A 95 -9.17 -3.87 5.83
N ALA A 96 -9.54 -2.86 5.07
CA ALA A 96 -10.75 -2.90 4.26
C ALA A 96 -10.65 -3.93 3.13
N GLY A 97 -9.59 -3.88 2.34
CA GLY A 97 -9.37 -4.82 1.25
C GLY A 97 -9.18 -6.24 1.74
N GLY A 98 -8.47 -6.44 2.84
CA GLY A 98 -8.32 -7.75 3.49
C GLY A 98 -9.65 -8.32 3.94
N ALA A 99 -10.52 -7.52 4.56
CA ALA A 99 -11.85 -7.94 4.97
C ALA A 99 -12.72 -8.36 3.77
N ILE A 100 -12.65 -7.61 2.67
CA ILE A 100 -13.37 -7.94 1.43
C ILE A 100 -12.83 -9.24 0.83
N LEU A 101 -11.51 -9.39 0.78
CA LEU A 101 -10.87 -10.59 0.23
C LEU A 101 -11.26 -11.86 0.99
N GLU A 102 -11.26 -11.80 2.32
CA GLU A 102 -11.52 -12.97 3.18
C GLU A 102 -13.01 -13.23 3.41
N GLY A 103 -13.83 -12.20 3.52
CA GLY A 103 -15.23 -12.31 3.91
C GLY A 103 -16.25 -11.83 2.89
N GLY A 104 -15.83 -11.19 1.81
CA GLY A 104 -16.72 -10.66 0.78
C GLY A 104 -17.32 -11.76 -0.11
N THR A 105 -18.48 -11.49 -0.69
CA THR A 105 -19.05 -12.34 -1.75
C THR A 105 -18.23 -12.18 -3.05
N ALA A 106 -18.40 -13.13 -3.99
CA ALA A 106 -17.74 -13.03 -5.30
C ALA A 106 -18.10 -11.72 -6.02
N ALA A 107 -19.34 -11.26 -5.92
CA ALA A 107 -19.80 -10.00 -6.50
C ALA A 107 -19.12 -8.80 -5.84
N GLN A 108 -19.02 -8.76 -4.52
CA GLN A 108 -18.35 -7.68 -3.78
C GLN A 108 -16.87 -7.60 -4.11
N LYS A 109 -16.17 -8.73 -4.17
CA LYS A 109 -14.76 -8.78 -4.56
C LYS A 109 -14.55 -8.22 -5.95
N LYS A 110 -15.37 -8.64 -6.91
CA LYS A 110 -15.30 -8.18 -8.31
C LYS A 110 -15.61 -6.70 -8.45
N GLU A 111 -16.49 -6.17 -7.63
CA GLU A 111 -16.88 -4.75 -7.66
C GLU A 111 -15.83 -3.85 -6.99
N LEU A 112 -15.29 -4.24 -5.84
CA LEU A 112 -14.50 -3.36 -4.99
C LEU A 112 -12.98 -3.52 -5.13
N LEU A 113 -12.47 -4.74 -5.26
CA LEU A 113 -11.02 -4.99 -5.27
C LEU A 113 -10.30 -4.34 -6.46
N PRO A 114 -10.83 -4.36 -7.70
CA PRO A 114 -10.18 -3.67 -8.81
C PRO A 114 -10.01 -2.18 -8.56
N GLY A 115 -11.02 -1.49 -8.02
CA GLY A 115 -10.95 -0.07 -7.69
C GLY A 115 -9.93 0.24 -6.60
N ILE A 116 -9.74 -0.67 -5.64
CA ILE A 116 -8.66 -0.55 -4.64
C ILE A 116 -7.29 -0.70 -5.31
N CYS A 117 -7.12 -1.71 -6.17
CA CYS A 117 -5.85 -1.93 -6.89
C CYS A 117 -5.46 -0.73 -7.76
N GLU A 118 -6.44 -0.08 -8.37
CA GLU A 118 -6.25 1.10 -9.22
C GLU A 118 -6.11 2.40 -8.42
N GLY A 119 -6.28 2.34 -7.10
CA GLY A 119 -6.16 3.49 -6.22
C GLY A 119 -7.35 4.45 -6.25
N GLU A 120 -8.44 4.06 -6.87
CA GLU A 120 -9.66 4.88 -6.99
C GLU A 120 -10.53 4.81 -5.73
N ILE A 121 -10.51 3.65 -5.06
CA ILE A 121 -11.22 3.42 -3.79
C ILE A 121 -10.21 3.52 -2.66
N ILE A 122 -10.49 4.41 -1.73
CA ILE A 122 -9.68 4.66 -0.53
C ILE A 122 -10.56 4.50 0.71
#